data_4f8b5cfcd36ffb688591832184c591ed
#
_entry.id   4f8b5cfcd36ffb688591832184c591ed
#
_cell.length_a   1.000
_cell.length_b   1.000
_cell.length_c   1.000
_cell.angle_alpha   90.00
_cell.angle_beta   90.00
_cell.angle_gamma   90.00
#
_symmetry.space_group_name_H-M   'P 1'
#
loop_
_entity.id
_entity.type
_entity.pdbx_description
1 polymer ?
#
loop_
_entity_poly.entity_id
_entity_poly.type
_entity_poly.pdbx_seq_one_letter_code
_entity_poly.pdbx_strand_id
1 'polypeptide(L)'
;MKKIFLALTAVVMTAISVSAQDLATATETFNNGAMELQMGNMEAALTNFQSALEMAEALGEQGAEIAANCKGAIPQVMFSVAKGYIKDENYEGALSQLEATIAAAKKYENAEVAAEAAEFIPQVYMQQGNTALKAK
;
A
#
# COMPACT_ATOMS: atom_id res chain seq x y z
N MET A 1 -37.96 16.58 28.00
CA MET A 1 -37.62 15.24 27.46
C MET A 1 -37.64 15.16 25.94
N LYS A 2 -38.61 15.74 25.24
CA LYS A 2 -38.67 15.71 23.76
C LYS A 2 -37.49 16.45 23.06
N LYS A 3 -36.96 17.54 23.67
CA LYS A 3 -35.81 18.30 23.11
C LYS A 3 -34.47 17.57 23.21
N ILE A 4 -34.29 16.72 24.22
CA ILE A 4 -33.06 15.92 24.41
C ILE A 4 -33.03 14.74 23.42
N PHE A 5 -34.20 14.17 23.10
CA PHE A 5 -34.34 13.09 22.14
C PHE A 5 -34.06 13.53 20.70
N LEU A 6 -34.49 14.76 20.35
CA LEU A 6 -34.22 15.34 19.02
C LEU A 6 -32.73 15.65 18.83
N ALA A 7 -32.04 16.13 19.89
CA ALA A 7 -30.63 16.43 19.84
C ALA A 7 -29.77 15.14 19.69
N LEU A 8 -30.18 14.05 20.36
CA LEU A 8 -29.52 12.77 20.27
C LEU A 8 -29.69 12.14 18.89
N THR A 9 -30.86 12.28 18.28
CA THR A 9 -31.15 11.76 16.94
C THR A 9 -30.38 12.52 15.87
N ALA A 10 -30.19 13.82 16.02
CA ALA A 10 -29.40 14.64 15.10
C ALA A 10 -27.89 14.31 15.17
N VAL A 11 -27.38 14.03 16.37
CA VAL A 11 -25.97 13.65 16.56
C VAL A 11 -25.68 12.26 15.95
N VAL A 12 -26.62 11.33 16.08
CA VAL A 12 -26.48 9.99 15.47
C VAL A 12 -26.55 10.06 13.96
N MET A 13 -27.41 10.90 13.38
CA MET A 13 -27.48 11.07 11.92
C MET A 13 -26.26 11.76 11.34
N THR A 14 -25.66 12.71 12.05
CA THR A 14 -24.42 13.35 11.60
C THR A 14 -23.22 12.40 11.67
N ALA A 15 -23.15 11.57 12.69
CA ALA A 15 -22.09 10.56 12.80
C ALA A 15 -22.15 9.50 11.68
N ILE A 16 -23.36 9.04 11.33
CA ILE A 16 -23.56 8.07 10.24
C ILE A 16 -23.24 8.69 8.88
N SER A 17 -23.61 9.93 8.63
CA SER A 17 -23.32 10.59 7.36
C SER A 17 -21.84 10.90 7.20
N VAL A 18 -21.12 11.27 8.24
CA VAL A 18 -19.67 11.47 8.22
C VAL A 18 -18.95 10.15 7.93
N SER A 19 -19.31 9.08 8.60
CA SER A 19 -18.71 7.75 8.37
C SER A 19 -18.96 7.22 6.95
N ALA A 20 -20.14 7.45 6.37
CA ALA A 20 -20.45 7.05 5.00
C ALA A 20 -19.64 7.83 3.98
N GLN A 21 -19.44 9.13 4.18
CA GLN A 21 -18.63 9.98 3.34
C GLN A 21 -17.14 9.58 3.44
N ASP A 22 -16.65 9.30 4.64
CA ASP A 22 -15.27 8.87 4.86
C ASP A 22 -15.01 7.51 4.21
N LEU A 23 -15.96 6.59 4.29
CA LEU A 23 -15.88 5.29 3.60
C LEU A 23 -15.84 5.46 2.07
N ALA A 24 -16.68 6.35 1.54
CA ALA A 24 -16.69 6.66 0.11
C ALA A 24 -15.35 7.25 -0.34
N THR A 25 -14.78 8.16 0.45
CA THR A 25 -13.47 8.78 0.18
C THR A 25 -12.34 7.74 0.23
N ALA A 26 -12.33 6.85 1.21
CA ALA A 26 -11.36 5.76 1.29
C ALA A 26 -11.47 4.82 0.07
N THR A 27 -12.69 4.48 -0.34
CA THR A 27 -12.95 3.67 -1.53
C THR A 27 -12.46 4.35 -2.81
N GLU A 28 -12.75 5.62 -2.98
CA GLU A 28 -12.29 6.41 -4.12
C GLU A 28 -10.76 6.48 -4.17
N THR A 29 -10.12 6.73 -3.05
CA THR A 29 -8.66 6.77 -2.95
C THR A 29 -8.04 5.42 -3.29
N PHE A 30 -8.62 4.32 -2.84
CA PHE A 30 -8.19 2.97 -3.23
C PHE A 30 -8.33 2.74 -4.74
N ASN A 31 -9.47 3.11 -5.32
CA ASN A 31 -9.73 2.98 -6.76
C ASN A 31 -8.75 3.82 -7.60
N ASN A 32 -8.42 5.02 -7.13
CA ASN A 32 -7.39 5.85 -7.76
C ASN A 32 -6.02 5.16 -7.74
N GLY A 33 -5.66 4.52 -6.63
CA GLY A 33 -4.46 3.70 -6.56
C GLY A 33 -4.44 2.55 -7.57
N ALA A 34 -5.56 1.87 -7.73
CA ALA A 34 -5.71 0.80 -8.71
C ALA A 34 -5.61 1.31 -10.16
N MET A 35 -6.15 2.49 -10.45
CA MET A 35 -6.02 3.14 -11.76
C MET A 35 -4.55 3.53 -12.04
N GLU A 36 -3.86 4.14 -11.09
CA GLU A 36 -2.45 4.49 -11.22
C GLU A 36 -1.59 3.24 -11.47
N LEU A 37 -1.91 2.13 -10.79
CA LEU A 37 -1.24 0.85 -11.00
C LEU A 37 -1.43 0.33 -12.43
N GLN A 38 -2.64 0.43 -12.98
CA GLN A 38 -2.92 0.03 -14.37
C GLN A 38 -2.18 0.91 -15.39
N MET A 39 -1.99 2.19 -15.07
CA MET A 39 -1.21 3.11 -15.91
C MET A 39 0.31 2.93 -15.76
N GLY A 40 0.76 2.10 -14.84
CA GLY A 40 2.18 1.86 -14.57
C GLY A 40 2.81 2.88 -13.61
N ASN A 41 2.02 3.75 -13.01
CA ASN A 41 2.48 4.77 -12.07
C ASN A 41 2.58 4.17 -10.65
N MET A 42 3.60 3.33 -10.43
CA MET A 42 3.74 2.55 -9.19
C MET A 42 3.83 3.41 -7.93
N GLU A 43 4.56 4.54 -7.98
CA GLU A 43 4.71 5.44 -6.83
C GLU A 43 3.40 6.14 -6.47
N ALA A 44 2.65 6.60 -7.47
CA ALA A 44 1.34 7.20 -7.26
C ALA A 44 0.33 6.17 -6.73
N ALA A 45 0.36 4.95 -7.26
CA ALA A 45 -0.45 3.84 -6.78
C ALA A 45 -0.15 3.54 -5.30
N LEU A 46 1.12 3.46 -4.94
CA LEU A 46 1.55 3.20 -3.56
C LEU A 46 1.06 4.28 -2.60
N THR A 47 1.22 5.56 -2.98
CA THR A 47 0.74 6.70 -2.20
C THR A 47 -0.77 6.63 -1.96
N ASN A 48 -1.54 6.33 -3.00
CA ASN A 48 -3.00 6.20 -2.89
C ASN A 48 -3.40 5.02 -2.00
N PHE A 49 -2.75 3.85 -2.14
CA PHE A 49 -3.05 2.69 -1.29
C PHE A 49 -2.69 2.94 0.18
N GLN A 50 -1.59 3.63 0.46
CA GLN A 50 -1.21 4.01 1.83
C GLN A 50 -2.21 4.99 2.44
N SER A 51 -2.64 6.00 1.69
CA SER A 51 -3.66 6.96 2.13
C SER A 51 -5.02 6.28 2.36
N ALA A 52 -5.42 5.41 1.45
CA ALA A 52 -6.66 4.63 1.59
C ALA A 52 -6.61 3.72 2.82
N LEU A 53 -5.46 3.13 3.12
CA LEU A 53 -5.26 2.30 4.32
C LEU A 53 -5.43 3.11 5.60
N GLU A 54 -4.82 4.27 5.69
CA GLU A 54 -4.95 5.16 6.85
C GLU A 54 -6.41 5.56 7.07
N MET A 55 -7.10 5.95 6.00
CA MET A 55 -8.53 6.29 6.07
C MET A 55 -9.38 5.09 6.50
N ALA A 56 -9.12 3.93 5.93
CA ALA A 56 -9.86 2.71 6.21
C ALA A 56 -9.66 2.23 7.66
N GLU A 57 -8.43 2.30 8.17
CA GLU A 57 -8.13 1.93 9.57
C GLU A 57 -8.80 2.88 10.56
N ALA A 58 -8.89 4.17 10.24
CA ALA A 58 -9.61 5.16 11.05
C ALA A 58 -11.10 4.86 11.15
N LEU A 59 -11.68 4.17 10.17
CA LEU A 59 -13.10 3.77 10.12
C LEU A 59 -13.39 2.48 10.92
N GLY A 60 -12.36 1.79 11.40
CA GLY A 60 -12.53 0.52 12.13
C GLY A 60 -13.19 -0.57 11.28
N GLU A 61 -14.24 -1.19 11.78
CA GLU A 61 -14.92 -2.30 11.08
C GLU A 61 -15.51 -1.91 9.71
N GLN A 62 -15.94 -0.68 9.55
CA GLN A 62 -16.52 -0.18 8.29
C GLN A 62 -15.46 -0.12 7.17
N GLY A 63 -14.21 0.15 7.52
CA GLY A 63 -13.10 0.21 6.59
C GLY A 63 -12.33 -1.11 6.44
N ALA A 64 -12.72 -2.19 7.14
CA ALA A 64 -11.94 -3.42 7.24
C ALA A 64 -11.65 -4.07 5.88
N GLU A 65 -12.60 -4.06 4.95
CA GLU A 65 -12.42 -4.62 3.60
C GLU A 65 -11.41 -3.81 2.79
N ILE A 66 -11.51 -2.48 2.80
CA ILE A 66 -10.57 -1.59 2.11
C ILE A 66 -9.18 -1.73 2.72
N ALA A 67 -9.09 -1.76 4.05
CA ALA A 67 -7.83 -1.95 4.76
C ALA A 67 -7.16 -3.28 4.37
N ALA A 68 -7.91 -4.38 4.30
CA ALA A 68 -7.40 -5.68 3.88
C ALA A 68 -6.89 -5.65 2.43
N ASN A 69 -7.62 -5.02 1.53
CA ASN A 69 -7.22 -4.87 0.13
C ASN A 69 -5.95 -4.03 -0.01
N CYS A 70 -5.82 -2.93 0.74
CA CYS A 70 -4.62 -2.10 0.77
C CYS A 70 -3.40 -2.89 1.29
N LYS A 71 -3.57 -3.63 2.38
CA LYS A 71 -2.51 -4.46 2.99
C LYS A 71 -2.02 -5.56 2.04
N GLY A 72 -2.90 -6.07 1.19
CA GLY A 72 -2.53 -7.00 0.12
C GLY A 72 -1.80 -6.31 -1.04
N ALA A 73 -2.27 -5.14 -1.45
CA ALA A 73 -1.75 -4.42 -2.61
C ALA A 73 -0.39 -3.75 -2.34
N ILE A 74 -0.20 -3.13 -1.19
CA ILE A 74 0.99 -2.34 -0.86
C ILE A 74 2.30 -3.14 -1.04
N PRO A 75 2.48 -4.33 -0.45
CA PRO A 75 3.72 -5.08 -0.64
C PRO A 75 3.97 -5.49 -2.10
N GLN A 76 2.92 -5.81 -2.85
CA GLN A 76 3.03 -6.18 -4.27
C GLN A 76 3.50 -5.00 -5.12
N VAL A 77 2.96 -3.80 -4.88
CA VAL A 77 3.40 -2.58 -5.56
C VAL A 77 4.84 -2.23 -5.20
N MET A 78 5.19 -2.31 -3.92
CA MET A 78 6.57 -2.10 -3.44
C MET A 78 7.54 -3.06 -4.11
N PHE A 79 7.17 -4.33 -4.26
CA PHE A 79 7.97 -5.31 -4.96
C PHE A 79 8.13 -4.98 -6.46
N SER A 80 7.08 -4.47 -7.09
CA SER A 80 7.15 -4.01 -8.49
C SER A 80 8.08 -2.81 -8.65
N VAL A 81 8.09 -1.88 -7.70
CA VAL A 81 9.06 -0.77 -7.66
C VAL A 81 10.49 -1.30 -7.55
N ALA A 82 10.73 -2.28 -6.69
CA ALA A 82 12.05 -2.91 -6.55
C ALA A 82 12.53 -3.55 -7.87
N LYS A 83 11.63 -4.25 -8.56
CA LYS A 83 11.94 -4.83 -9.89
C LYS A 83 12.24 -3.75 -10.93
N GLY A 84 11.60 -2.59 -10.84
CA GLY A 84 11.91 -1.43 -11.67
C GLY A 84 13.34 -0.92 -11.43
N TYR A 85 13.76 -0.79 -10.19
CA TYR A 85 15.13 -0.42 -9.85
C TYR A 85 16.17 -1.42 -10.38
N ILE A 86 15.88 -2.73 -10.33
CA ILE A 86 16.75 -3.76 -10.90
C ILE A 86 16.91 -3.57 -12.41
N LYS A 87 15.80 -3.34 -13.10
CA LYS A 87 15.77 -3.10 -14.55
C LYS A 87 16.60 -1.87 -14.95
N ASP A 88 16.55 -0.82 -14.12
CA ASP A 88 17.29 0.42 -14.33
C ASP A 88 18.74 0.35 -13.81
N GLU A 89 19.19 -0.82 -13.39
CA GLU A 89 20.52 -1.07 -12.82
C GLU A 89 20.82 -0.24 -11.56
N ASN A 90 19.78 0.26 -10.88
CA ASN A 90 19.90 0.92 -9.59
C ASN A 90 19.86 -0.12 -8.47
N TYR A 91 20.97 -0.82 -8.27
CA TYR A 91 21.04 -1.94 -7.33
C TYR A 91 20.91 -1.53 -5.87
N GLU A 92 21.43 -0.36 -5.49
CA GLU A 92 21.28 0.17 -4.13
C GLU A 92 19.81 0.49 -3.82
N GLY A 93 19.15 1.16 -4.75
CA GLY A 93 17.71 1.42 -4.64
C GLY A 93 16.89 0.13 -4.61
N ALA A 94 17.26 -0.86 -5.43
CA ALA A 94 16.61 -2.16 -5.45
C ALA A 94 16.73 -2.89 -4.11
N LEU A 95 17.92 -2.95 -3.53
CA LEU A 95 18.15 -3.62 -2.23
C LEU A 95 17.36 -2.94 -1.11
N SER A 96 17.42 -1.61 -1.04
CA SER A 96 16.65 -0.83 -0.06
C SER A 96 15.14 -1.07 -0.21
N GLN A 97 14.65 -1.08 -1.44
CA GLN A 97 13.22 -1.31 -1.72
C GLN A 97 12.80 -2.75 -1.44
N LEU A 98 13.65 -3.74 -1.71
CA LEU A 98 13.38 -5.14 -1.37
C LEU A 98 13.29 -5.34 0.14
N GLU A 99 14.18 -4.75 0.91
CA GLU A 99 14.14 -4.79 2.38
C GLU A 99 12.85 -4.14 2.91
N ALA A 100 12.48 -2.98 2.38
CA ALA A 100 11.24 -2.29 2.74
C ALA A 100 10.00 -3.14 2.36
N THR A 101 10.03 -3.80 1.22
CA THR A 101 8.98 -4.72 0.75
C THR A 101 8.81 -5.90 1.72
N ILE A 102 9.90 -6.52 2.12
CA ILE A 102 9.89 -7.63 3.08
C ILE A 102 9.31 -7.18 4.42
N ALA A 103 9.71 -6.01 4.91
CA ALA A 103 9.19 -5.46 6.16
C ALA A 103 7.68 -5.19 6.08
N ALA A 104 7.20 -4.58 5.00
CA ALA A 104 5.78 -4.33 4.77
C ALA A 104 4.99 -5.63 4.61
N ALA A 105 5.53 -6.59 3.85
CA ALA A 105 4.89 -7.89 3.65
C ALA A 105 4.74 -8.67 4.96
N LYS A 106 5.76 -8.65 5.82
CA LYS A 106 5.68 -9.25 7.16
C LYS A 106 4.68 -8.54 8.06
N LYS A 107 4.67 -7.21 8.04
CA LYS A 107 3.73 -6.38 8.81
C LYS A 107 2.28 -6.68 8.44
N TYR A 108 2.01 -6.92 7.15
CA TYR A 108 0.67 -7.18 6.63
C TYR A 108 0.39 -8.67 6.41
N GLU A 109 1.23 -9.54 6.96
CA GLU A 109 1.06 -11.00 6.93
C GLU A 109 1.00 -11.59 5.50
N ASN A 110 1.71 -10.98 4.57
CA ASN A 110 1.85 -11.46 3.20
C ASN A 110 3.17 -12.24 3.04
N ALA A 111 3.17 -13.47 3.50
CA ALA A 111 4.36 -14.34 3.51
C ALA A 111 4.88 -14.65 2.09
N GLU A 112 4.02 -14.70 1.10
CA GLU A 112 4.37 -14.97 -0.30
C GLU A 112 5.27 -13.86 -0.85
N VAL A 113 4.83 -12.62 -0.77
CA VAL A 113 5.62 -11.47 -1.24
C VAL A 113 6.90 -11.30 -0.43
N ALA A 114 6.87 -11.57 0.88
CA ALA A 114 8.07 -11.53 1.72
C ALA A 114 9.13 -12.54 1.23
N ALA A 115 8.72 -13.77 0.92
CA ALA A 115 9.60 -14.82 0.43
C ALA A 115 10.14 -14.48 -0.98
N GLU A 116 9.29 -14.08 -1.90
CA GLU A 116 9.70 -13.70 -3.26
C GLU A 116 10.70 -12.54 -3.24
N ALA A 117 10.42 -11.48 -2.49
CA ALA A 117 11.32 -10.34 -2.37
C ALA A 117 12.69 -10.75 -1.78
N ALA A 118 12.71 -11.64 -0.79
CA ALA A 118 13.93 -12.15 -0.20
C ALA A 118 14.79 -12.94 -1.21
N GLU A 119 14.18 -13.69 -2.11
CA GLU A 119 14.89 -14.42 -3.17
C GLU A 119 15.57 -13.51 -4.19
N PHE A 120 15.10 -12.30 -4.36
CA PHE A 120 15.71 -11.33 -5.27
C PHE A 120 16.98 -10.69 -4.71
N ILE A 121 17.17 -10.63 -3.40
CA ILE A 121 18.35 -10.00 -2.79
C ILE A 121 19.68 -10.61 -3.28
N PRO A 122 19.93 -11.93 -3.22
CA PRO A 122 21.16 -12.49 -3.76
C PRO A 122 21.31 -12.30 -5.27
N GLN A 123 20.21 -12.29 -6.01
CA GLN A 123 20.22 -12.02 -7.45
C GLN A 123 20.70 -10.60 -7.75
N VAL A 124 20.27 -9.61 -6.97
CA VAL A 124 20.68 -8.21 -7.11
C VAL A 124 22.19 -8.08 -6.84
N TYR A 125 22.69 -8.69 -5.78
CA TYR A 125 24.13 -8.70 -5.49
C TYR A 125 24.95 -9.33 -6.61
N MET A 126 24.46 -10.41 -7.20
CA MET A 126 25.13 -11.07 -8.32
C MET A 126 25.16 -10.17 -9.56
N GLN A 127 24.06 -9.49 -9.88
CA GLN A 127 24.01 -8.56 -11.00
C GLN A 127 24.89 -7.34 -10.77
N GLN A 128 24.90 -6.80 -9.56
CA GLN A 128 25.78 -5.70 -9.16
C GLN A 128 27.26 -6.08 -9.33
N GLY A 129 27.65 -7.27 -8.89
CA GLY A 129 29.00 -7.80 -9.08
C GLY A 129 29.37 -7.97 -10.55
N ASN A 130 28.48 -8.50 -11.37
CA ASN A 130 28.69 -8.68 -12.81
C ASN A 130 28.81 -7.33 -13.54
N THR A 131 28.02 -6.33 -13.17
CA THR A 131 28.12 -4.99 -13.73
C THR A 131 29.46 -4.33 -13.38
N ALA A 132 29.90 -4.45 -12.12
CA ALA A 132 31.21 -3.96 -11.69
C ALA A 132 32.35 -4.62 -12.42
N LEU A 133 32.29 -5.94 -12.71
CA LEU A 133 33.28 -6.65 -13.48
C LEU A 133 33.34 -6.20 -14.96
N LYS A 134 32.20 -5.92 -15.57
CA LYS A 134 32.13 -5.41 -16.95
C LYS A 134 32.72 -3.99 -17.10
N ALA A 135 32.62 -3.17 -16.05
CA ALA A 135 33.13 -1.81 -16.03
C ALA A 135 34.68 -1.72 -15.94
N LYS A 136 35.35 -2.82 -15.63
CA LYS A 136 36.78 -2.92 -15.61
C LYS A 136 37.31 -3.36 -17.00
#